data_a7a66199e4edd5800b9b9f16e03bc04f
#
_entry.id   a7a66199e4edd5800b9b9f16e03bc04f
#
_cell.length_a   1.000
_cell.length_b   1.000
_cell.length_c   1.000
_cell.angle_alpha   90.00
_cell.angle_beta   90.00
_cell.angle_gamma   90.00
#
_symmetry.space_group_name_H-M   'P 1'
#
loop_
_entity.id
_entity.type
_entity.pdbx_description
1 polymer ?
#
loop_
_entity_poly.entity_id
_entity_poly.type
_entity_poly.pdbx_seq_one_letter_code
_entity_poly.pdbx_strand_id
1 'polypeptide(L)'
;MIILALLGGGGFGIYKFFFQKKQPQKTVQTQKATTGTIEKTVEGSGSVKAITQNVTFSSDVTVQSVLKKDGAAVKKGDVIAKLTSSDLEDSITQLESQIETLEDTIEGSDSSDDDYASNVRKYKDLTMKLSTLKTERSNLTVTSKYNGIVSGTITKGKTISKGQSVCKVLTTSSYKVTINVDELDIKSVKKGQSVTVTADAVEDKTFTGKVTKVSKVGSTSDGVATYPVTIK
;
A
#
# COMPACT_ATOMS: atom_id res chain seq x y z
N MET A 1 -10.11 20.66 108.55
CA MET A 1 -10.96 20.81 107.29
C MET A 1 -10.13 21.10 106.01
N ILE A 2 -8.81 20.71 105.95
CA ILE A 2 -7.99 21.03 104.74
C ILE A 2 -7.60 19.74 103.92
N ILE A 3 -7.80 18.55 104.46
CA ILE A 3 -7.43 17.29 103.82
C ILE A 3 -8.46 16.80 102.78
N LEU A 4 -9.75 17.18 102.89
CA LEU A 4 -10.82 16.80 102.00
C LEU A 4 -10.81 17.57 100.66
N ALA A 5 -10.19 18.74 100.55
CA ALA A 5 -10.12 19.54 99.33
C ALA A 5 -9.01 19.03 98.35
N LEU A 6 -7.95 18.34 98.87
CA LEU A 6 -6.90 17.87 98.04
C LEU A 6 -7.21 16.52 97.29
N LEU A 7 -8.13 15.72 97.83
CA LEU A 7 -8.56 14.48 97.22
C LEU A 7 -9.57 14.71 96.11
N GLY A 8 -10.36 15.75 96.16
CA GLY A 8 -11.33 16.12 95.10
C GLY A 8 -10.72 16.78 93.86
N GLY A 9 -9.67 17.60 94.07
CA GLY A 9 -8.97 18.24 92.91
C GLY A 9 -8.08 17.30 92.10
N GLY A 10 -7.41 16.35 92.77
CA GLY A 10 -6.54 15.35 92.15
C GLY A 10 -7.36 14.36 91.26
N GLY A 11 -8.52 13.89 91.74
CA GLY A 11 -9.39 12.96 90.98
C GLY A 11 -9.96 13.55 89.73
N PHE A 12 -10.35 14.84 89.74
CA PHE A 12 -10.93 15.51 88.60
C PHE A 12 -9.87 15.79 87.49
N GLY A 13 -8.64 16.10 87.87
CA GLY A 13 -7.52 16.30 86.93
C GLY A 13 -7.10 14.97 86.25
N ILE A 14 -7.03 13.87 87.00
CA ILE A 14 -6.70 12.53 86.45
C ILE A 14 -7.84 12.04 85.53
N TYR A 15 -9.11 12.24 85.92
CA TYR A 15 -10.25 11.89 85.13
C TYR A 15 -10.25 12.63 83.75
N LYS A 16 -9.98 13.92 83.73
CA LYS A 16 -9.89 14.68 82.49
C LYS A 16 -8.71 14.28 81.62
N PHE A 17 -7.56 13.89 82.26
CA PHE A 17 -6.39 13.49 81.51
C PHE A 17 -6.52 12.12 80.88
N PHE A 18 -7.16 11.16 81.60
CA PHE A 18 -7.32 9.79 81.12
C PHE A 18 -8.54 9.61 80.16
N PHE A 19 -9.55 10.41 80.25
CA PHE A 19 -10.76 10.28 79.43
C PHE A 19 -10.86 11.26 78.25
N GLN A 20 -9.78 12.01 77.95
CA GLN A 20 -9.74 12.71 76.68
C GLN A 20 -9.55 11.66 75.56
N LYS A 21 -10.64 11.11 75.04
CA LYS A 21 -10.63 10.33 73.79
C LYS A 21 -10.07 11.23 72.71
N LYS A 22 -8.79 10.97 72.30
CA LYS A 22 -8.28 11.49 71.06
C LYS A 22 -9.22 11.05 69.94
N GLN A 23 -9.98 11.94 69.37
CA GLN A 23 -10.74 11.65 68.17
C GLN A 23 -9.75 11.23 67.10
N PRO A 24 -9.97 10.09 66.42
CA PRO A 24 -9.09 9.70 65.32
C PRO A 24 -9.18 10.78 64.24
N GLN A 25 -8.06 11.48 64.04
CA GLN A 25 -7.94 12.35 62.87
C GLN A 25 -8.18 11.49 61.65
N LYS A 26 -9.28 11.73 60.92
CA LYS A 26 -9.49 11.16 59.59
C LYS A 26 -8.37 11.69 58.69
N THR A 27 -7.36 10.88 58.48
CA THR A 27 -6.31 11.15 57.50
C THR A 27 -6.97 11.06 56.13
N VAL A 28 -7.28 12.18 55.55
CA VAL A 28 -7.72 12.22 54.16
C VAL A 28 -6.50 11.96 53.31
N GLN A 29 -6.41 10.79 52.71
CA GLN A 29 -5.41 10.54 51.69
C GLN A 29 -5.76 11.36 50.44
N THR A 30 -5.02 12.42 50.24
CA THR A 30 -5.10 13.22 49.02
C THR A 30 -4.13 12.63 48.00
N GLN A 31 -4.64 12.14 46.88
CA GLN A 31 -3.86 11.75 45.75
C GLN A 31 -3.80 12.92 44.74
N LYS A 32 -2.58 13.26 44.30
CA LYS A 32 -2.44 14.31 43.28
C LYS A 32 -3.13 13.82 42.00
N ALA A 33 -4.04 14.62 41.47
CA ALA A 33 -4.58 14.38 40.16
C ALA A 33 -3.47 14.53 39.11
N THR A 34 -3.22 13.47 38.35
CA THR A 34 -2.32 13.51 37.19
C THR A 34 -3.18 13.65 35.93
N THR A 35 -2.78 14.57 35.08
CA THR A 35 -3.38 14.67 33.73
C THR A 35 -2.82 13.55 32.88
N GLY A 36 -3.70 12.75 32.27
CA GLY A 36 -3.36 11.73 31.30
C GLY A 36 -4.08 12.02 29.98
N THR A 37 -3.47 11.60 28.86
CA THR A 37 -4.12 11.66 27.55
C THR A 37 -4.96 10.41 27.38
N ILE A 38 -6.23 10.58 27.07
CA ILE A 38 -7.11 9.48 26.67
C ILE A 38 -7.02 9.37 25.14
N GLU A 39 -6.44 8.28 24.66
CA GLU A 39 -6.44 7.98 23.21
C GLU A 39 -7.60 7.04 22.89
N LYS A 40 -8.40 7.42 21.90
CA LYS A 40 -9.42 6.53 21.35
C LYS A 40 -8.76 5.66 20.28
N THR A 41 -8.58 4.40 20.55
CA THR A 41 -8.10 3.40 19.58
C THR A 41 -9.27 2.73 18.86
N VAL A 42 -9.08 2.45 17.57
CA VAL A 42 -9.99 1.63 16.77
C VAL A 42 -9.27 0.33 16.44
N GLU A 43 -9.85 -0.78 16.85
CA GLU A 43 -9.30 -2.11 16.64
C GLU A 43 -10.03 -2.82 15.50
N GLY A 44 -9.33 -3.73 14.84
CA GLY A 44 -9.92 -4.57 13.80
C GLY A 44 -8.96 -5.70 13.42
N SER A 45 -9.53 -6.81 13.01
CA SER A 45 -8.78 -7.97 12.51
C SER A 45 -8.93 -8.12 11.01
N GLY A 46 -7.94 -8.72 10.38
CA GLY A 46 -7.96 -8.93 8.93
C GLY A 46 -6.82 -9.80 8.43
N SER A 47 -6.88 -10.16 7.15
CA SER A 47 -5.84 -10.99 6.54
C SER A 47 -4.71 -10.15 5.96
N VAL A 48 -3.48 -10.61 6.22
CA VAL A 48 -2.25 -10.06 5.65
C VAL A 48 -2.06 -10.66 4.25
N LYS A 49 -1.83 -9.80 3.25
CA LYS A 49 -1.52 -10.23 1.88
C LYS A 49 -0.28 -9.50 1.38
N ALA A 50 0.59 -10.22 0.68
CA ALA A 50 1.69 -9.59 -0.04
C ALA A 50 1.14 -8.64 -1.12
N ILE A 51 1.82 -7.51 -1.31
CA ILE A 51 1.50 -6.63 -2.44
C ILE A 51 1.97 -7.34 -3.70
N THR A 52 1.08 -7.42 -4.69
CA THR A 52 1.33 -8.14 -5.93
C THR A 52 1.37 -7.16 -7.10
N GLN A 53 2.39 -7.27 -7.91
CA GLN A 53 2.44 -6.66 -9.23
C GLN A 53 1.94 -7.69 -10.24
N ASN A 54 0.86 -7.40 -10.94
CA ASN A 54 0.47 -8.11 -12.15
C ASN A 54 1.09 -7.39 -13.36
N VAL A 55 1.74 -8.13 -14.25
CA VAL A 55 2.28 -7.57 -15.49
C VAL A 55 1.39 -8.00 -16.65
N THR A 56 0.73 -7.03 -17.25
CA THR A 56 -0.18 -7.23 -18.39
C THR A 56 0.22 -6.31 -19.54
N PHE A 57 -0.16 -6.64 -20.77
CA PHE A 57 0.12 -5.85 -21.97
C PHE A 57 -1.18 -5.49 -22.70
N SER A 58 -1.11 -4.45 -23.52
CA SER A 58 -2.24 -3.93 -24.30
C SER A 58 -2.48 -4.64 -25.63
N SER A 59 -1.54 -5.52 -26.02
CA SER A 59 -1.60 -6.38 -27.23
C SER A 59 -1.29 -7.82 -26.84
N ASP A 60 -1.52 -8.75 -27.77
CA ASP A 60 -1.05 -10.11 -27.63
C ASP A 60 0.48 -10.13 -27.67
N VAL A 61 1.08 -10.91 -26.78
CA VAL A 61 2.53 -11.01 -26.66
C VAL A 61 2.97 -12.44 -26.55
N THR A 62 4.11 -12.75 -27.16
CA THR A 62 4.75 -14.08 -27.09
C THR A 62 6.03 -13.98 -26.27
N VAL A 63 6.24 -14.93 -25.37
CA VAL A 63 7.44 -14.99 -24.54
C VAL A 63 8.66 -15.39 -25.38
N GLN A 64 9.55 -14.44 -25.63
CA GLN A 64 10.78 -14.66 -26.38
C GLN A 64 11.84 -15.35 -25.51
N SER A 65 12.04 -14.90 -24.28
CA SER A 65 13.00 -15.48 -23.35
C SER A 65 12.58 -15.27 -21.89
N VAL A 66 12.93 -16.23 -21.04
CA VAL A 66 12.69 -16.21 -19.60
C VAL A 66 14.02 -16.10 -18.88
N LEU A 67 14.24 -14.99 -18.16
CA LEU A 67 15.45 -14.73 -17.38
C LEU A 67 15.28 -15.11 -15.90
N LYS A 68 14.08 -15.00 -15.39
CA LYS A 68 13.73 -15.35 -14.00
C LYS A 68 12.53 -16.28 -13.99
N LYS A 69 12.72 -17.48 -13.44
CA LYS A 69 11.66 -18.51 -13.35
C LYS A 69 10.76 -18.28 -12.14
N ASP A 70 9.67 -19.04 -12.07
CA ASP A 70 8.80 -19.11 -10.90
C ASP A 70 9.61 -19.41 -9.62
N GLY A 71 9.30 -18.72 -8.54
CA GLY A 71 10.04 -18.79 -7.27
C GLY A 71 11.33 -17.98 -7.24
N ALA A 72 11.81 -17.41 -8.35
CA ALA A 72 13.05 -16.64 -8.37
C ALA A 72 12.93 -15.31 -7.61
N ALA A 73 13.94 -15.01 -6.81
CA ALA A 73 14.07 -13.70 -6.18
C ALA A 73 14.47 -12.64 -7.21
N VAL A 74 13.81 -11.46 -7.14
CA VAL A 74 14.04 -10.32 -8.02
C VAL A 74 14.16 -9.03 -7.22
N LYS A 75 14.98 -8.11 -7.74
CA LYS A 75 15.08 -6.74 -7.27
C LYS A 75 14.23 -5.82 -8.15
N LYS A 76 13.90 -4.65 -7.62
CA LYS A 76 13.26 -3.60 -8.42
C LYS A 76 14.14 -3.27 -9.63
N GLY A 77 13.57 -3.31 -10.83
CA GLY A 77 14.25 -3.07 -12.10
C GLY A 77 14.77 -4.33 -12.80
N ASP A 78 14.81 -5.49 -12.13
CA ASP A 78 15.24 -6.73 -12.75
C ASP A 78 14.30 -7.11 -13.90
N VAL A 79 14.89 -7.51 -15.03
CA VAL A 79 14.15 -8.07 -16.16
C VAL A 79 13.84 -9.55 -15.87
N ILE A 80 12.55 -9.88 -15.94
CA ILE A 80 12.04 -11.24 -15.67
C ILE A 80 11.93 -12.03 -16.96
N ALA A 81 11.37 -11.41 -18.01
CA ALA A 81 11.21 -12.02 -19.33
C ALA A 81 11.27 -10.93 -20.41
N LYS A 82 11.69 -11.32 -21.61
CA LYS A 82 11.56 -10.54 -22.83
C LYS A 82 10.43 -11.11 -23.66
N LEU A 83 9.66 -10.22 -24.26
CA LEU A 83 8.48 -10.55 -25.04
C LEU A 83 8.64 -10.03 -26.47
N THR A 84 7.82 -10.53 -27.36
CA THR A 84 7.64 -10.02 -28.74
C THR A 84 6.16 -9.98 -29.05
N SER A 85 5.78 -9.19 -30.02
CA SER A 85 4.42 -9.12 -30.58
C SER A 85 4.54 -9.14 -32.10
N SER A 86 3.98 -10.17 -32.74
CA SER A 86 3.97 -10.26 -34.20
C SER A 86 3.27 -9.07 -34.84
N ASP A 87 2.09 -8.70 -34.31
CA ASP A 87 1.30 -7.58 -34.81
C ASP A 87 2.07 -6.25 -34.78
N LEU A 88 2.90 -6.08 -33.73
CA LEU A 88 3.72 -4.87 -33.60
C LEU A 88 4.90 -4.89 -34.57
N GLU A 89 5.55 -6.04 -34.76
CA GLU A 89 6.65 -6.19 -35.73
C GLU A 89 6.13 -6.01 -37.16
N ASP A 90 4.98 -6.60 -37.51
CA ASP A 90 4.33 -6.40 -38.81
C ASP A 90 3.97 -4.93 -39.05
N SER A 91 3.43 -4.25 -38.02
CA SER A 91 3.11 -2.83 -38.09
C SER A 91 4.34 -1.95 -38.30
N ILE A 92 5.44 -2.27 -37.65
CA ILE A 92 6.74 -1.59 -37.79
C ILE A 92 7.25 -1.78 -39.21
N THR A 93 7.30 -3.03 -39.70
CA THR A 93 7.79 -3.35 -41.06
C THR A 93 6.96 -2.66 -42.14
N GLN A 94 5.63 -2.69 -42.01
CA GLN A 94 4.73 -2.02 -42.95
C GLN A 94 4.97 -0.49 -42.96
N LEU A 95 5.18 0.10 -41.79
CA LEU A 95 5.40 1.54 -41.66
C LEU A 95 6.78 1.94 -42.20
N GLU A 96 7.81 1.11 -41.98
CA GLU A 96 9.15 1.31 -42.55
C GLU A 96 9.10 1.30 -44.10
N SER A 97 8.40 0.35 -44.72
CA SER A 97 8.21 0.31 -46.19
C SER A 97 7.45 1.53 -46.73
N GLN A 98 6.44 2.03 -45.98
CA GLN A 98 5.74 3.23 -46.37
C GLN A 98 6.62 4.49 -46.31
N ILE A 99 7.49 4.57 -45.30
CA ILE A 99 8.43 5.66 -45.14
C ILE A 99 9.46 5.65 -46.27
N GLU A 100 10.06 4.50 -46.58
CA GLU A 100 11.02 4.31 -47.67
C GLU A 100 10.41 4.75 -49.01
N THR A 101 9.21 4.26 -49.35
CA THR A 101 8.50 4.69 -50.61
C THR A 101 8.26 6.20 -50.66
N LEU A 102 7.94 6.80 -49.53
CA LEU A 102 7.66 8.24 -49.46
C LEU A 102 8.96 9.05 -49.51
N GLU A 103 10.05 8.54 -48.95
CA GLU A 103 11.39 9.14 -49.02
C GLU A 103 11.87 9.19 -50.48
N ASP A 104 11.80 8.06 -51.19
CA ASP A 104 12.11 7.99 -52.64
C ASP A 104 11.27 8.99 -53.45
N THR A 105 9.98 9.13 -53.11
CA THR A 105 9.08 10.09 -53.79
C THR A 105 9.52 11.52 -53.53
N ILE A 106 9.91 11.87 -52.33
CA ILE A 106 10.39 13.21 -51.95
C ILE A 106 11.72 13.54 -52.64
N GLU A 107 12.65 12.55 -52.61
CA GLU A 107 13.98 12.73 -53.27
C GLU A 107 13.89 12.91 -54.79
N GLY A 108 12.89 12.26 -55.42
CA GLY A 108 12.62 12.40 -56.86
C GLY A 108 11.80 13.62 -57.28
N SER A 109 11.28 14.42 -56.30
CA SER A 109 10.41 15.57 -56.55
C SER A 109 11.19 16.89 -56.43
N ASP A 110 10.81 17.91 -57.21
CA ASP A 110 11.28 19.25 -57.03
C ASP A 110 10.54 19.95 -55.89
N SER A 111 11.20 20.82 -55.14
CA SER A 111 10.61 21.54 -54.01
C SER A 111 9.49 22.51 -54.45
N SER A 112 9.37 22.78 -55.76
CA SER A 112 8.28 23.57 -56.38
C SER A 112 7.05 22.73 -56.71
N ASP A 113 7.10 21.42 -56.61
CA ASP A 113 5.95 20.55 -56.86
C ASP A 113 4.84 20.75 -55.82
N ASP A 114 3.61 20.78 -56.28
CA ASP A 114 2.43 21.06 -55.42
C ASP A 114 2.32 20.05 -54.25
N ASP A 115 2.75 18.80 -54.44
CA ASP A 115 2.65 17.72 -53.47
C ASP A 115 3.89 17.60 -52.57
N TYR A 116 5.00 18.29 -52.88
CA TYR A 116 6.27 18.17 -52.11
C TYR A 116 6.05 18.45 -50.62
N ALA A 117 5.49 19.63 -50.31
CA ALA A 117 5.25 20.03 -48.92
C ALA A 117 4.27 19.11 -48.18
N SER A 118 3.35 18.48 -48.89
CA SER A 118 2.39 17.49 -48.36
C SER A 118 3.11 16.18 -48.03
N ASN A 119 3.97 15.70 -48.93
CA ASN A 119 4.75 14.49 -48.75
C ASN A 119 5.77 14.61 -47.60
N VAL A 120 6.43 15.74 -47.48
CA VAL A 120 7.31 16.04 -46.37
C VAL A 120 6.61 16.00 -44.99
N ARG A 121 5.41 16.56 -44.93
CA ARG A 121 4.58 16.48 -43.71
C ARG A 121 4.19 15.04 -43.38
N LYS A 122 3.74 14.29 -44.38
CA LYS A 122 3.34 12.88 -44.23
C LYS A 122 4.54 12.01 -43.79
N TYR A 123 5.72 12.21 -44.37
CA TYR A 123 6.96 11.57 -43.97
C TYR A 123 7.28 11.78 -42.52
N LYS A 124 7.20 13.04 -42.06
CA LYS A 124 7.43 13.40 -40.66
C LYS A 124 6.42 12.70 -39.72
N ASP A 125 5.14 12.68 -40.08
CA ASP A 125 4.10 12.04 -39.27
C ASP A 125 4.31 10.52 -39.18
N LEU A 126 4.66 9.86 -40.29
CA LEU A 126 4.95 8.43 -40.31
C LEU A 126 6.21 8.09 -39.49
N THR A 127 7.26 8.92 -39.60
CA THR A 127 8.49 8.76 -38.80
C THR A 127 8.24 8.89 -37.30
N MET A 128 7.40 9.85 -36.88
CA MET A 128 6.99 9.97 -35.48
C MET A 128 6.20 8.75 -35.01
N LYS A 129 5.30 8.23 -35.84
CA LYS A 129 4.53 7.01 -35.54
C LYS A 129 5.44 5.79 -35.43
N LEU A 130 6.43 5.64 -36.35
CA LEU A 130 7.45 4.58 -36.28
C LEU A 130 8.25 4.64 -34.99
N SER A 131 8.69 5.83 -34.59
CA SER A 131 9.40 6.04 -33.32
C SER A 131 8.57 5.59 -32.11
N THR A 132 7.27 5.86 -32.13
CA THR A 132 6.35 5.44 -31.08
C THR A 132 6.25 3.92 -31.02
N LEU A 133 6.05 3.23 -32.16
CA LEU A 133 5.99 1.76 -32.24
C LEU A 133 7.33 1.11 -31.81
N LYS A 134 8.46 1.66 -32.21
CA LYS A 134 9.80 1.19 -31.78
C LYS A 134 9.99 1.35 -30.26
N THR A 135 9.46 2.41 -29.68
CA THR A 135 9.45 2.60 -28.21
C THR A 135 8.55 1.55 -27.54
N GLU A 136 7.36 1.29 -28.08
CA GLU A 136 6.46 0.25 -27.58
C GLU A 136 7.13 -1.12 -27.63
N ARG A 137 7.80 -1.46 -28.75
CA ARG A 137 8.59 -2.70 -28.90
C ARG A 137 9.68 -2.81 -27.81
N SER A 138 10.39 -1.73 -27.52
CA SER A 138 11.43 -1.75 -26.48
C SER A 138 10.88 -1.97 -25.08
N ASN A 139 9.62 -1.62 -24.86
CA ASN A 139 8.90 -1.80 -23.61
C ASN A 139 8.26 -3.19 -23.45
N LEU A 140 8.40 -4.08 -24.47
CA LEU A 140 7.95 -5.47 -24.37
C LEU A 140 8.88 -6.31 -23.47
N THR A 141 9.11 -5.81 -22.27
CA THR A 141 9.88 -6.50 -21.23
C THR A 141 9.08 -6.56 -19.95
N VAL A 142 9.14 -7.71 -19.29
CA VAL A 142 8.57 -7.88 -17.96
C VAL A 142 9.62 -7.48 -16.94
N THR A 143 9.43 -6.33 -16.31
CA THR A 143 10.33 -5.81 -15.26
C THR A 143 9.67 -5.82 -13.90
N SER A 144 10.44 -6.10 -12.86
CA SER A 144 9.95 -6.02 -11.48
C SER A 144 9.90 -4.58 -10.99
N LYS A 145 8.75 -4.16 -10.45
CA LYS A 145 8.59 -2.86 -9.76
C LYS A 145 9.00 -2.90 -8.29
N TYR A 146 9.21 -4.10 -7.74
CA TYR A 146 9.48 -4.33 -6.32
C TYR A 146 10.60 -5.35 -6.12
N ASN A 147 11.23 -5.32 -4.96
CA ASN A 147 11.98 -6.46 -4.46
C ASN A 147 10.98 -7.55 -4.06
N GLY A 148 11.16 -8.76 -4.55
CA GLY A 148 10.16 -9.80 -4.31
C GLY A 148 10.49 -11.13 -4.94
N ILE A 149 9.46 -11.93 -5.14
CA ILE A 149 9.55 -13.27 -5.72
C ILE A 149 8.61 -13.34 -6.93
N VAL A 150 9.10 -13.88 -8.02
CA VAL A 150 8.28 -14.18 -9.22
C VAL A 150 7.30 -15.28 -8.89
N SER A 151 6.02 -15.09 -9.23
CA SER A 151 4.98 -16.11 -9.07
C SER A 151 4.24 -16.31 -10.38
N GLY A 152 4.20 -17.54 -10.83
CA GLY A 152 3.56 -17.98 -12.07
C GLY A 152 4.56 -18.50 -13.09
N THR A 153 4.17 -19.55 -13.76
CA THR A 153 5.02 -20.22 -14.77
C THR A 153 5.02 -19.38 -16.05
N ILE A 154 6.21 -18.92 -16.43
CA ILE A 154 6.47 -18.25 -17.70
C ILE A 154 7.19 -19.27 -18.60
N THR A 155 6.60 -19.57 -19.77
CA THR A 155 7.17 -20.52 -20.70
C THR A 155 7.55 -19.83 -22.00
N LYS A 156 8.79 -20.07 -22.49
CA LYS A 156 9.23 -19.55 -23.79
C LYS A 156 8.31 -20.07 -24.91
N GLY A 157 7.99 -19.20 -25.84
CA GLY A 157 7.11 -19.50 -26.99
C GLY A 157 5.61 -19.46 -26.67
N LYS A 158 5.24 -19.25 -25.39
CA LYS A 158 3.82 -19.13 -25.02
C LYS A 158 3.30 -17.75 -25.42
N THR A 159 2.19 -17.72 -26.15
CA THR A 159 1.42 -16.50 -26.42
C THR A 159 0.46 -16.21 -25.28
N ILE A 160 0.38 -14.96 -24.88
CA ILE A 160 -0.43 -14.44 -23.79
C ILE A 160 -1.31 -13.34 -24.36
N SER A 161 -2.60 -13.52 -24.27
CA SER A 161 -3.55 -12.60 -24.86
C SER A 161 -3.60 -11.27 -24.12
N LYS A 162 -3.96 -10.22 -24.84
CA LYS A 162 -4.19 -8.87 -24.33
C LYS A 162 -4.91 -8.87 -22.99
N GLY A 163 -4.37 -8.12 -22.04
CA GLY A 163 -4.94 -7.97 -20.69
C GLY A 163 -4.71 -9.14 -19.75
N GLN A 164 -4.25 -10.28 -20.23
CA GLN A 164 -3.86 -11.39 -19.36
C GLN A 164 -2.52 -11.13 -18.67
N SER A 165 -2.35 -11.69 -17.49
CA SER A 165 -1.10 -11.53 -16.73
C SER A 165 -0.04 -12.51 -17.24
N VAL A 166 1.13 -11.98 -17.60
CA VAL A 166 2.32 -12.77 -17.95
C VAL A 166 2.86 -13.47 -16.72
N CYS A 167 3.00 -12.73 -15.63
CA CYS A 167 3.42 -13.24 -14.32
C CYS A 167 2.99 -12.26 -13.22
N LYS A 168 3.22 -12.68 -11.98
CA LYS A 168 3.05 -11.85 -10.79
C LYS A 168 4.38 -11.71 -10.09
N VAL A 169 4.61 -10.57 -9.46
CA VAL A 169 5.70 -10.38 -8.50
C VAL A 169 5.08 -10.09 -7.15
N LEU A 170 5.37 -10.95 -6.17
CA LEU A 170 4.97 -10.76 -4.79
C LEU A 170 6.09 -10.03 -4.05
N THR A 171 5.80 -8.87 -3.48
CA THR A 171 6.79 -8.15 -2.69
C THR A 171 7.04 -8.87 -1.36
N THR A 172 8.31 -8.89 -0.95
CA THR A 172 8.74 -9.43 0.36
C THR A 172 8.96 -8.34 1.40
N SER A 173 8.88 -7.07 1.00
CA SER A 173 9.20 -5.92 1.86
C SER A 173 7.99 -5.10 2.29
N SER A 174 6.82 -5.38 1.76
CA SER A 174 5.61 -4.62 2.06
C SER A 174 4.38 -5.51 1.97
N TYR A 175 3.50 -5.35 2.94
CA TYR A 175 2.28 -6.13 3.04
C TYR A 175 1.08 -5.20 3.07
N LYS A 176 -0.06 -5.75 2.72
CA LYS A 176 -1.36 -5.08 2.78
C LYS A 176 -2.26 -5.85 3.72
N VAL A 177 -2.85 -5.15 4.66
CA VAL A 177 -3.89 -5.69 5.54
C VAL A 177 -5.19 -4.98 5.19
N THR A 178 -6.28 -5.73 5.08
CA THR A 178 -7.62 -5.15 4.98
C THR A 178 -8.40 -5.60 6.19
N ILE A 179 -8.86 -4.65 6.99
CA ILE A 179 -9.71 -4.86 8.16
C ILE A 179 -11.10 -4.29 7.89
N ASN A 180 -12.11 -4.83 8.54
CA ASN A 180 -13.45 -4.26 8.55
C ASN A 180 -13.63 -3.46 9.84
N VAL A 181 -13.98 -2.20 9.71
CA VAL A 181 -14.22 -1.28 10.82
C VAL A 181 -15.71 -0.98 10.91
N ASP A 182 -16.24 -0.99 12.12
CA ASP A 182 -17.64 -0.70 12.40
C ASP A 182 -18.04 0.72 11.98
N GLU A 183 -19.33 0.91 11.65
CA GLU A 183 -19.89 2.21 11.25
C GLU A 183 -19.72 3.28 12.32
N LEU A 184 -19.78 2.91 13.60
CA LEU A 184 -19.62 3.87 14.71
C LEU A 184 -18.19 4.42 14.80
N ASP A 185 -17.20 3.64 14.38
CA ASP A 185 -15.78 3.98 14.49
C ASP A 185 -15.15 4.50 13.19
N ILE A 186 -15.73 4.18 12.03
CA ILE A 186 -15.15 4.55 10.73
C ILE A 186 -14.95 6.06 10.55
N LYS A 187 -15.78 6.88 11.19
CA LYS A 187 -15.66 8.35 11.17
C LYS A 187 -14.35 8.84 11.79
N SER A 188 -13.77 8.07 12.70
CA SER A 188 -12.50 8.36 13.38
C SER A 188 -11.29 7.92 12.57
N VAL A 189 -11.47 7.08 11.54
CA VAL A 189 -10.39 6.52 10.73
C VAL A 189 -10.15 7.39 9.49
N LYS A 190 -8.92 7.86 9.32
CA LYS A 190 -8.51 8.72 8.20
C LYS A 190 -7.31 8.13 7.46
N LYS A 191 -7.25 8.38 6.14
CA LYS A 191 -6.07 8.07 5.35
C LYS A 191 -4.83 8.77 5.93
N GLY A 192 -3.72 8.04 6.05
CA GLY A 192 -2.45 8.54 6.58
C GLY A 192 -2.23 8.26 8.06
N GLN A 193 -3.25 7.84 8.82
CA GLN A 193 -3.09 7.44 10.21
C GLN A 193 -2.11 6.29 10.36
N SER A 194 -1.28 6.36 11.40
CA SER A 194 -0.39 5.27 11.79
C SER A 194 -1.18 4.17 12.49
N VAL A 195 -0.81 2.93 12.21
CA VAL A 195 -1.45 1.73 12.74
C VAL A 195 -0.37 0.80 13.28
N THR A 196 -0.62 0.23 14.43
CA THR A 196 0.16 -0.88 14.99
C THR A 196 -0.51 -2.19 14.59
N VAL A 197 0.26 -3.12 14.05
CA VAL A 197 -0.23 -4.43 13.60
C VAL A 197 0.54 -5.51 14.34
N THR A 198 -0.17 -6.43 14.95
CA THR A 198 0.36 -7.70 15.49
C THR A 198 -0.12 -8.85 14.61
N ALA A 199 0.62 -9.92 14.54
CA ALA A 199 0.27 -11.09 13.75
C ALA A 199 0.51 -12.36 14.56
N ASP A 200 -0.49 -13.23 14.67
CA ASP A 200 -0.44 -14.46 15.47
C ASP A 200 0.66 -15.42 15.01
N ALA A 201 0.99 -15.40 13.71
CA ALA A 201 2.07 -16.22 13.13
C ALA A 201 3.48 -15.76 13.52
N VAL A 202 3.64 -14.60 14.14
CA VAL A 202 4.94 -14.02 14.52
C VAL A 202 4.76 -13.39 15.90
N GLU A 203 4.87 -14.23 16.91
CA GLU A 203 4.76 -13.83 18.32
C GLU A 203 5.81 -12.76 18.65
N ASP A 204 5.47 -11.84 19.54
CA ASP A 204 6.32 -10.75 20.06
C ASP A 204 6.83 -9.73 19.02
N LYS A 205 6.31 -9.72 17.80
CA LYS A 205 6.64 -8.69 16.81
C LYS A 205 5.48 -7.77 16.53
N THR A 206 5.79 -6.49 16.61
CA THR A 206 4.88 -5.40 16.29
C THR A 206 5.33 -4.76 14.99
N PHE A 207 4.41 -4.59 14.06
CA PHE A 207 4.66 -3.92 12.78
C PHE A 207 3.95 -2.58 12.78
N THR A 208 4.52 -1.62 12.09
CA THR A 208 3.89 -0.32 11.87
C THR A 208 3.41 -0.20 10.44
N GLY A 209 2.23 0.34 10.26
CA GLY A 209 1.64 0.60 8.95
C GLY A 209 0.95 1.94 8.91
N LYS A 210 0.44 2.29 7.73
CA LYS A 210 -0.39 3.48 7.52
C LYS A 210 -1.67 3.11 6.81
N VAL A 211 -2.75 3.76 7.19
CA VAL A 211 -4.03 3.69 6.47
C VAL A 211 -3.85 4.28 5.08
N THR A 212 -4.02 3.48 4.04
CA THR A 212 -3.89 3.91 2.63
C THR A 212 -5.23 4.17 1.96
N LYS A 213 -6.27 3.46 2.40
CA LYS A 213 -7.62 3.59 1.86
C LYS A 213 -8.66 3.33 2.93
N VAL A 214 -9.66 4.19 3.00
CA VAL A 214 -10.91 3.98 3.74
C VAL A 214 -12.01 3.85 2.69
N SER A 215 -12.75 2.74 2.68
CA SER A 215 -13.85 2.53 1.75
C SER A 215 -15.02 3.45 2.12
N LYS A 216 -15.65 4.04 1.11
CA LYS A 216 -16.92 4.77 1.28
C LYS A 216 -18.14 3.85 1.15
N VAL A 217 -17.90 2.62 0.67
CA VAL A 217 -18.94 1.61 0.52
C VAL A 217 -18.71 0.57 1.60
N GLY A 218 -19.67 0.43 2.47
CA GLY A 218 -19.72 -0.60 3.51
C GLY A 218 -20.38 -1.86 3.01
N SER A 219 -20.29 -2.92 3.80
CA SER A 219 -21.04 -4.16 3.66
C SER A 219 -21.75 -4.45 4.97
N THR A 220 -22.96 -4.99 4.89
CA THR A 220 -23.71 -5.39 6.05
C THR A 220 -23.69 -6.92 6.15
N SER A 221 -23.26 -7.43 7.29
CA SER A 221 -23.35 -8.84 7.65
C SER A 221 -23.96 -8.93 9.03
N ASP A 222 -24.94 -9.82 9.20
CA ASP A 222 -25.64 -10.06 10.48
C ASP A 222 -26.19 -8.78 11.15
N GLY A 223 -26.63 -7.82 10.32
CA GLY A 223 -27.19 -6.53 10.79
C GLY A 223 -26.14 -5.50 11.18
N VAL A 224 -24.84 -5.79 11.09
CA VAL A 224 -23.74 -4.87 11.39
C VAL A 224 -23.16 -4.31 10.11
N ALA A 225 -23.17 -2.98 9.99
CA ALA A 225 -22.53 -2.29 8.86
C ALA A 225 -21.03 -2.10 9.13
N THR A 226 -20.20 -2.60 8.23
CA THR A 226 -18.74 -2.49 8.33
C THR A 226 -18.14 -1.89 7.06
N TYR A 227 -17.05 -1.20 7.22
CA TYR A 227 -16.34 -0.50 6.15
C TYR A 227 -14.91 -1.01 6.01
N PRO A 228 -14.50 -1.51 4.81
CA PRO A 228 -13.14 -1.97 4.59
C PRO A 228 -12.12 -0.84 4.70
N VAL A 229 -11.13 -1.03 5.54
CA VAL A 229 -9.97 -0.14 5.68
C VAL A 229 -8.71 -0.90 5.26
N THR A 230 -7.93 -0.28 4.37
CA THR A 230 -6.68 -0.88 3.88
C THR A 230 -5.49 -0.19 4.52
N ILE A 231 -4.61 -0.98 5.10
CA ILE A 231 -3.35 -0.62 5.75
C ILE A 231 -2.19 -1.18 4.91
N LYS A 232 -1.12 -0.41 4.80
CA LYS A 232 0.12 -0.84 4.15
C LYS A 232 1.29 -0.58 5.09
#